data_eadf102163df29010a122eee2110cd7a
#
_entry.id   eadf102163df29010a122eee2110cd7a
#
_cell.length_a   1.000
_cell.length_b   1.000
_cell.length_c   1.000
_cell.angle_alpha   90.00
_cell.angle_beta   90.00
_cell.angle_gamma   90.00
#
_symmetry.space_group_name_H-M   'P 1'
#
loop_
_entity.id
_entity.type
_entity.pdbx_description
1 polymer ?
#
loop_
_entity_poly.entity_id
_entity_poly.type
_entity_poly.pdbx_seq_one_letter_code
_entity_poly.pdbx_strand_id
1 'polypeptide(L)'
;LRKEKKKWYDIILYIGFILLLEKTANSRTAEVIILMLIIIHLLSIMVNDAIFHKLMVLFTSGAFLLCLGIPLIGCYLYLHHPEYFASYNGTMLSRIQLSCSFYSKNSGFGFYGFPIYDNDCLDMFFPYVSLHWGTAATIILTFAIIYAIIMAAIKHNTSMLLLLFFFLIYGCSETAHIYPVYSYFSLLLGYYIMNRKPLSLHIK
;
A
#
# COMPACT_ATOMS: atom_id res chain seq x y z
N LEU A 1 -20.86 9.74 7.93
CA LEU A 1 -20.58 10.55 6.74
C LEU A 1 -21.84 11.32 6.41
N ARG A 2 -21.83 12.63 6.67
CA ARG A 2 -22.88 13.56 6.19
C ARG A 2 -22.98 13.33 4.68
N LYS A 3 -24.19 13.17 4.15
CA LYS A 3 -24.49 13.16 2.72
C LYS A 3 -24.17 14.53 2.10
N GLU A 4 -22.89 14.91 2.10
CA GLU A 4 -22.44 15.95 1.20
C GLU A 4 -22.64 15.39 -0.20
N LYS A 5 -23.40 16.09 -1.03
CA LYS A 5 -23.61 15.73 -2.42
C LYS A 5 -22.24 15.61 -3.04
N LYS A 6 -21.77 14.33 -3.21
CA LYS A 6 -20.54 14.01 -3.91
C LYS A 6 -20.64 14.68 -5.26
N LYS A 7 -19.76 15.58 -5.55
CA LYS A 7 -19.94 16.48 -6.66
C LYS A 7 -19.02 16.03 -7.78
N TRP A 8 -19.56 15.88 -8.98
CA TRP A 8 -18.80 15.46 -10.17
C TRP A 8 -17.59 16.34 -10.48
N TYR A 9 -17.56 17.59 -10.02
CA TYR A 9 -16.39 18.48 -10.20
C TYR A 9 -15.17 18.06 -9.38
N ASP A 10 -15.29 17.20 -8.36
CA ASP A 10 -14.14 16.63 -7.67
C ASP A 10 -13.27 15.80 -8.63
N ILE A 11 -13.89 15.20 -9.64
CA ILE A 11 -13.21 14.45 -10.71
C ILE A 11 -12.32 15.40 -11.55
N ILE A 12 -12.81 16.59 -11.84
CA ILE A 12 -12.03 17.61 -12.59
C ILE A 12 -10.78 18.01 -11.80
N LEU A 13 -10.91 18.14 -10.46
CA LEU A 13 -9.78 18.42 -9.59
C LEU A 13 -8.76 17.29 -9.62
N TYR A 14 -9.19 16.02 -9.58
CA TYR A 14 -8.29 14.87 -9.68
C TYR A 14 -7.56 14.83 -11.03
N ILE A 15 -8.26 15.06 -12.13
CA ILE A 15 -7.64 15.14 -13.47
C ILE A 15 -6.61 16.27 -13.52
N GLY A 16 -6.96 17.45 -13.00
CA GLY A 16 -6.02 18.58 -12.89
C GLY A 16 -4.77 18.23 -12.07
N PHE A 17 -4.95 17.45 -10.99
CA PHE A 17 -3.85 17.00 -10.15
C PHE A 17 -2.95 15.97 -10.86
N ILE A 18 -3.52 15.05 -11.66
CA ILE A 18 -2.76 14.12 -12.50
C ILE A 18 -1.86 14.89 -13.47
N LEU A 19 -2.43 15.84 -14.21
CA LEU A 19 -1.69 16.65 -15.18
C LEU A 19 -0.57 17.48 -14.53
N LEU A 20 -0.81 17.96 -13.31
CA LEU A 20 0.20 18.66 -12.53
C LEU A 20 1.34 17.74 -12.13
N LEU A 21 1.03 16.54 -11.61
CA LEU A 21 2.02 15.56 -11.17
C LEU A 21 2.84 15.01 -12.33
N GLU A 22 2.23 14.76 -13.48
CA GLU A 22 2.94 14.34 -14.70
C GLU A 22 4.01 15.37 -15.08
N LYS A 23 3.67 16.67 -15.03
CA LYS A 23 4.61 17.75 -15.35
C LYS A 23 5.68 17.99 -14.29
N THR A 24 5.37 17.79 -13.02
CA THR A 24 6.26 18.23 -11.92
C THR A 24 7.06 17.10 -11.29
N ALA A 25 6.46 15.92 -11.14
CA ALA A 25 7.06 14.83 -10.36
C ALA A 25 7.45 13.62 -11.22
N ASN A 26 6.92 13.48 -12.44
CA ASN A 26 7.12 12.32 -13.33
C ASN A 26 6.97 10.97 -12.58
N SER A 27 6.02 10.90 -11.63
CA SER A 27 5.81 9.76 -10.74
C SER A 27 4.65 8.92 -11.22
N ARG A 28 4.93 7.82 -11.93
CA ARG A 28 3.93 6.85 -12.39
C ARG A 28 3.11 6.26 -11.25
N THR A 29 3.72 6.06 -10.10
CA THR A 29 3.00 5.54 -8.90
C THR A 29 1.93 6.51 -8.42
N ALA A 30 2.23 7.81 -8.40
CA ALA A 30 1.27 8.84 -8.02
C ALA A 30 0.10 8.92 -9.02
N GLU A 31 0.37 8.83 -10.33
CA GLU A 31 -0.66 8.80 -11.38
C GLU A 31 -1.63 7.63 -11.20
N VAL A 32 -1.10 6.42 -10.96
CA VAL A 32 -1.92 5.22 -10.71
C VAL A 32 -2.80 5.40 -9.48
N ILE A 33 -2.26 5.95 -8.39
CA ILE A 33 -3.03 6.20 -7.16
C ILE A 33 -4.16 7.19 -7.39
N ILE A 34 -3.92 8.28 -8.13
CA ILE A 34 -4.97 9.26 -8.43
C ILE A 34 -6.02 8.66 -9.35
N LEU A 35 -5.63 7.86 -10.34
CA LEU A 35 -6.58 7.14 -11.18
C LEU A 35 -7.47 6.20 -10.34
N MET A 36 -6.89 5.47 -9.39
CA MET A 36 -7.64 4.64 -8.46
C MET A 36 -8.58 5.47 -7.57
N LEU A 37 -8.16 6.66 -7.12
CA LEU A 37 -9.02 7.59 -6.37
C LEU A 37 -10.24 8.00 -7.19
N ILE A 38 -10.07 8.31 -8.47
CA ILE A 38 -11.17 8.64 -9.37
C ILE A 38 -12.15 7.48 -9.49
N ILE A 39 -11.65 6.26 -9.73
CA ILE A 39 -12.47 5.05 -9.84
C ILE A 39 -13.26 4.81 -8.55
N ILE A 40 -12.61 4.89 -7.39
CA ILE A 40 -13.26 4.71 -6.09
C ILE A 40 -14.29 5.80 -5.83
N HIS A 41 -14.00 7.04 -6.21
CA HIS A 41 -14.95 8.15 -6.08
C HIS A 41 -16.19 7.93 -6.94
N LEU A 42 -16.02 7.53 -8.22
CA LEU A 42 -17.11 7.16 -9.11
C LEU A 42 -17.95 6.02 -8.52
N LEU A 43 -17.32 4.94 -8.07
CA LEU A 43 -18.02 3.82 -7.43
C LEU A 43 -18.82 4.29 -6.21
N SER A 44 -18.26 5.21 -5.41
CA SER A 44 -18.95 5.73 -4.23
C SER A 44 -20.17 6.60 -4.54
N ILE A 45 -20.28 7.12 -5.77
CA ILE A 45 -21.47 7.84 -6.26
C ILE A 45 -22.50 6.86 -6.82
N MET A 46 -22.05 5.82 -7.52
CA MET A 46 -22.91 4.90 -8.27
C MET A 46 -23.59 3.84 -7.40
N VAL A 47 -22.97 3.45 -6.27
CA VAL A 47 -23.49 2.39 -5.41
C VAL A 47 -23.92 2.92 -4.05
N ASN A 48 -24.79 2.19 -3.36
CA ASN A 48 -25.19 2.55 -2.00
C ASN A 48 -24.06 2.30 -0.99
N ASP A 49 -24.13 2.97 0.16
CA ASP A 49 -23.06 2.95 1.18
C ASP A 49 -22.74 1.53 1.68
N ALA A 50 -23.73 0.64 1.76
CA ALA A 50 -23.52 -0.75 2.22
C ALA A 50 -22.75 -1.58 1.17
N ILE A 51 -23.07 -1.43 -0.11
CA ILE A 51 -22.36 -2.09 -1.21
C ILE A 51 -20.95 -1.50 -1.31
N PHE A 52 -20.83 -0.17 -1.26
CA PHE A 52 -19.53 0.50 -1.30
C PHE A 52 -18.61 0.03 -0.17
N HIS A 53 -19.14 -0.12 1.05
CA HIS A 53 -18.36 -0.66 2.16
C HIS A 53 -17.85 -2.08 1.89
N LYS A 54 -18.72 -2.98 1.37
CA LYS A 54 -18.30 -4.36 1.02
C LYS A 54 -17.23 -4.37 -0.07
N LEU A 55 -17.36 -3.52 -1.08
CA LEU A 55 -16.34 -3.36 -2.12
C LEU A 55 -15.02 -2.88 -1.55
N MET A 56 -15.05 -1.93 -0.61
CA MET A 56 -13.82 -1.45 0.05
C MET A 56 -13.16 -2.52 0.91
N VAL A 57 -13.92 -3.39 1.59
CA VAL A 57 -13.35 -4.56 2.28
C VAL A 57 -12.65 -5.48 1.29
N LEU A 58 -13.29 -5.81 0.17
CA LEU A 58 -12.72 -6.66 -0.87
C LEU A 58 -11.45 -6.04 -1.48
N PHE A 59 -11.48 -4.77 -1.87
CA PHE A 59 -10.35 -4.08 -2.47
C PHE A 59 -9.17 -3.96 -1.51
N THR A 60 -9.42 -3.63 -0.23
CA THR A 60 -8.38 -3.53 0.78
C THR A 60 -7.73 -4.90 1.06
N SER A 61 -8.55 -5.96 1.15
CA SER A 61 -8.03 -7.32 1.31
C SER A 61 -7.23 -7.78 0.09
N GLY A 62 -7.71 -7.47 -1.13
CA GLY A 62 -6.99 -7.73 -2.37
C GLY A 62 -5.66 -6.96 -2.45
N ALA A 63 -5.65 -5.67 -2.08
CA ALA A 63 -4.44 -4.87 -2.01
C ALA A 63 -3.42 -5.43 -1.01
N PHE A 64 -3.88 -5.93 0.13
CA PHE A 64 -3.01 -6.61 1.10
C PHE A 64 -2.38 -7.87 0.52
N LEU A 65 -3.18 -8.71 -0.14
CA LEU A 65 -2.68 -9.93 -0.77
C LEU A 65 -1.69 -9.62 -1.90
N LEU A 66 -1.93 -8.57 -2.68
CA LEU A 66 -1.00 -8.12 -3.72
C LEU A 66 0.29 -7.58 -3.12
N CYS A 67 0.20 -6.73 -2.10
CA CYS A 67 1.36 -6.13 -1.46
C CYS A 67 2.28 -7.17 -0.82
N LEU A 68 1.72 -8.24 -0.25
CA LEU A 68 2.46 -9.37 0.30
C LEU A 68 2.89 -10.37 -0.78
N GLY A 69 1.99 -10.69 -1.70
CA GLY A 69 2.16 -11.77 -2.69
C GLY A 69 3.12 -11.41 -3.82
N ILE A 70 3.06 -10.18 -4.34
CA ILE A 70 3.92 -9.77 -5.47
C ILE A 70 5.41 -9.97 -5.14
N PRO A 71 5.96 -9.48 -4.02
CA PRO A 71 7.36 -9.70 -3.70
C PRO A 71 7.68 -11.16 -3.42
N LEU A 72 6.81 -11.91 -2.72
CA LEU A 72 7.06 -13.32 -2.41
C LEU A 72 7.06 -14.19 -3.66
N ILE A 73 6.02 -14.08 -4.49
CA ILE A 73 5.89 -14.82 -5.74
C ILE A 73 6.98 -14.38 -6.73
N GLY A 74 7.22 -13.08 -6.82
CA GLY A 74 8.23 -12.51 -7.69
C GLY A 74 9.63 -13.01 -7.33
N CYS A 75 10.00 -13.03 -6.05
CA CYS A 75 11.28 -13.59 -5.60
C CYS A 75 11.36 -15.10 -5.87
N TYR A 76 10.30 -15.85 -5.60
CA TYR A 76 10.27 -17.28 -5.91
C TYR A 76 10.50 -17.54 -7.40
N LEU A 77 9.77 -16.84 -8.28
CA LEU A 77 9.93 -16.96 -9.73
C LEU A 77 11.32 -16.54 -10.18
N TYR A 78 11.86 -15.45 -9.65
CA TYR A 78 13.21 -14.99 -10.00
C TYR A 78 14.28 -16.00 -9.68
N LEU A 79 14.16 -16.70 -8.54
CA LEU A 79 15.15 -17.68 -8.11
C LEU A 79 15.04 -19.04 -8.86
N HIS A 80 13.82 -19.44 -9.23
CA HIS A 80 13.59 -20.76 -9.85
C HIS A 80 13.35 -20.71 -11.35
N HIS A 81 12.95 -19.57 -11.89
CA HIS A 81 12.58 -19.37 -13.29
C HIS A 81 13.11 -18.02 -13.82
N PRO A 82 14.45 -17.80 -13.79
CA PRO A 82 15.03 -16.52 -14.23
C PRO A 82 14.75 -16.21 -15.71
N GLU A 83 14.44 -17.22 -16.52
CA GLU A 83 14.09 -17.08 -17.94
C GLU A 83 12.87 -16.18 -18.16
N TYR A 84 11.90 -16.17 -17.24
CA TYR A 84 10.72 -15.29 -17.34
C TYR A 84 11.07 -13.81 -17.21
N PHE A 85 12.21 -13.53 -16.61
CA PHE A 85 12.65 -12.17 -16.33
C PHE A 85 13.65 -11.64 -17.35
N ALA A 86 14.29 -12.50 -18.12
CA ALA A 86 15.33 -12.09 -19.08
C ALA A 86 14.82 -11.17 -20.22
N SER A 87 13.52 -11.25 -20.53
CA SER A 87 12.90 -10.48 -21.62
C SER A 87 12.15 -9.24 -21.14
N TYR A 88 12.04 -9.00 -19.83
CA TYR A 88 11.19 -7.94 -19.27
C TYR A 88 12.03 -6.83 -18.64
N ASN A 89 11.99 -5.64 -19.21
CA ASN A 89 12.61 -4.43 -18.65
C ASN A 89 11.54 -3.53 -18.04
N GLY A 90 11.10 -3.85 -16.82
CA GLY A 90 10.10 -3.06 -16.09
C GLY A 90 10.58 -2.64 -14.71
N THR A 91 10.14 -1.47 -14.24
CA THR A 91 10.51 -0.92 -12.93
C THR A 91 10.14 -1.86 -11.76
N MET A 92 8.98 -2.54 -11.85
CA MET A 92 8.55 -3.51 -10.84
C MET A 92 9.49 -4.71 -10.79
N LEU A 93 9.94 -5.17 -11.96
CA LEU A 93 10.86 -6.29 -12.05
C LEU A 93 12.23 -5.97 -11.43
N SER A 94 12.77 -4.81 -11.72
CA SER A 94 14.06 -4.38 -11.13
C SER A 94 13.98 -4.31 -9.60
N ARG A 95 12.84 -3.91 -9.04
CA ARG A 95 12.59 -3.92 -7.59
C ARG A 95 12.54 -5.32 -6.98
N ILE A 96 11.91 -6.28 -7.69
CA ILE A 96 11.91 -7.69 -7.29
C ILE A 96 13.32 -8.26 -7.34
N GLN A 97 14.06 -8.01 -8.44
CA GLN A 97 15.45 -8.45 -8.60
C GLN A 97 16.35 -7.91 -7.48
N LEU A 98 16.21 -6.62 -7.16
CA LEU A 98 16.97 -5.99 -6.09
C LEU A 98 16.65 -6.62 -4.74
N SER A 99 15.37 -6.83 -4.42
CA SER A 99 14.94 -7.52 -3.20
C SER A 99 15.51 -8.93 -3.11
N CYS A 100 15.45 -9.70 -4.20
CA CYS A 100 15.97 -11.07 -4.24
C CYS A 100 17.50 -11.11 -4.11
N SER A 101 18.21 -10.18 -4.75
CA SER A 101 19.68 -10.10 -4.61
C SER A 101 20.08 -9.80 -3.17
N PHE A 102 19.30 -8.97 -2.49
CA PHE A 102 19.52 -8.65 -1.08
C PHE A 102 19.26 -9.86 -0.16
N TYR A 103 18.20 -10.63 -0.41
CA TYR A 103 17.93 -11.88 0.31
C TYR A 103 19.05 -12.89 0.11
N SER A 104 19.55 -13.08 -1.11
CA SER A 104 20.63 -14.03 -1.39
C SER A 104 21.95 -13.60 -0.77
N LYS A 105 22.28 -12.30 -0.81
CA LYS A 105 23.49 -11.71 -0.21
C LYS A 105 23.54 -11.91 1.30
N ASN A 106 22.39 -11.83 1.98
CA ASN A 106 22.29 -11.93 3.44
C ASN A 106 21.89 -13.34 3.93
N SER A 107 21.97 -14.37 3.08
CA SER A 107 21.63 -15.76 3.41
C SER A 107 20.18 -15.94 3.90
N GLY A 108 19.27 -15.10 3.41
CA GLY A 108 17.85 -15.22 3.68
C GLY A 108 17.30 -14.20 4.67
N PHE A 109 16.31 -14.62 5.47
CA PHE A 109 15.59 -13.75 6.40
C PHE A 109 16.22 -13.75 7.80
N GLY A 110 16.69 -12.59 8.27
CA GLY A 110 17.11 -12.43 9.65
C GLY A 110 15.93 -12.21 10.61
N PHE A 111 16.03 -12.72 11.84
CA PHE A 111 15.00 -12.51 12.85
C PHE A 111 14.88 -11.02 13.22
N TYR A 112 16.00 -10.33 13.37
CA TYR A 112 16.10 -8.90 13.74
C TYR A 112 16.38 -7.98 12.55
N GLY A 113 16.42 -8.53 11.32
CA GLY A 113 16.77 -7.77 10.12
C GLY A 113 18.28 -7.57 9.95
N PHE A 114 18.61 -6.82 8.91
CA PHE A 114 19.98 -6.52 8.51
C PHE A 114 20.18 -5.01 8.39
N PRO A 115 21.38 -4.49 8.64
CA PRO A 115 21.67 -3.10 8.35
C PRO A 115 21.56 -2.86 6.84
N ILE A 116 20.74 -1.92 6.45
CA ILE A 116 20.59 -1.45 5.07
C ILE A 116 21.45 -0.19 4.96
N TYR A 117 22.41 -0.20 4.05
CA TYR A 117 23.24 0.97 3.75
C TYR A 117 22.52 1.85 2.72
N ASP A 118 22.85 3.15 2.70
CA ASP A 118 22.18 4.17 1.87
C ASP A 118 22.13 3.87 0.36
N ASN A 119 22.99 2.96 -0.11
CA ASN A 119 23.02 2.51 -1.51
C ASN A 119 22.06 1.35 -1.81
N ASP A 120 21.42 0.78 -0.82
CA ASP A 120 20.53 -0.37 -0.96
C ASP A 120 19.06 0.11 -0.97
N CYS A 121 18.60 0.62 -2.12
CA CYS A 121 17.23 1.07 -2.28
C CYS A 121 16.26 -0.11 -2.35
N LEU A 122 15.60 -0.43 -1.25
CA LEU A 122 14.50 -1.39 -1.21
C LEU A 122 13.17 -0.62 -1.29
N ASP A 123 12.55 -0.62 -2.46
CA ASP A 123 11.37 0.21 -2.73
C ASP A 123 10.03 -0.45 -2.36
N MET A 124 10.02 -1.77 -2.08
CA MET A 124 8.80 -2.49 -1.76
C MET A 124 8.62 -2.65 -0.25
N PHE A 125 7.40 -2.42 0.24
CA PHE A 125 7.07 -2.40 1.67
C PHE A 125 7.48 -3.67 2.43
N PHE A 126 6.95 -4.84 2.06
CA PHE A 126 7.24 -6.08 2.78
C PHE A 126 8.70 -6.54 2.66
N PRO A 127 9.37 -6.48 1.50
CA PRO A 127 10.81 -6.69 1.41
C PRO A 127 11.61 -5.77 2.32
N TYR A 128 11.29 -4.48 2.32
CA TYR A 128 11.96 -3.51 3.18
C TYR A 128 11.82 -3.87 4.66
N VAL A 129 10.58 -4.10 5.12
CA VAL A 129 10.33 -4.44 6.52
C VAL A 129 11.00 -5.74 6.92
N SER A 130 10.90 -6.78 6.08
CA SER A 130 11.46 -8.11 6.38
C SER A 130 12.98 -8.12 6.41
N LEU A 131 13.62 -7.35 5.54
CA LEU A 131 15.08 -7.28 5.47
C LEU A 131 15.65 -6.30 6.49
N HIS A 132 15.04 -5.13 6.65
CA HIS A 132 15.57 -4.09 7.53
C HIS A 132 15.17 -4.28 9.00
N TRP A 133 13.90 -4.58 9.26
CA TRP A 133 13.38 -4.75 10.63
C TRP A 133 13.29 -6.20 11.07
N GLY A 134 13.43 -7.14 10.13
CA GLY A 134 13.45 -8.57 10.38
C GLY A 134 12.08 -9.26 10.30
N THR A 135 12.14 -10.58 10.35
CA THR A 135 10.98 -11.45 10.24
C THR A 135 9.97 -11.24 11.36
N ALA A 136 10.44 -10.99 12.59
CA ALA A 136 9.57 -10.74 13.73
C ALA A 136 8.71 -9.48 13.52
N ALA A 137 9.33 -8.38 13.08
CA ALA A 137 8.61 -7.13 12.79
C ALA A 137 7.61 -7.31 11.63
N THR A 138 7.98 -8.07 10.60
CA THR A 138 7.12 -8.39 9.46
C THR A 138 5.87 -9.15 9.90
N ILE A 139 6.03 -10.16 10.75
CA ILE A 139 4.90 -10.94 11.29
C ILE A 139 3.98 -10.04 12.12
N ILE A 140 4.52 -9.26 13.05
CA ILE A 140 3.74 -8.35 13.90
C ILE A 140 2.96 -7.36 13.04
N LEU A 141 3.61 -6.74 12.05
CA LEU A 141 2.99 -5.75 11.18
C LEU A 141 1.90 -6.39 10.29
N THR A 142 2.16 -7.59 9.77
CA THR A 142 1.16 -8.36 9.01
C THR A 142 -0.10 -8.60 9.83
N PHE A 143 0.03 -9.07 11.07
CA PHE A 143 -1.11 -9.26 11.96
C PHE A 143 -1.80 -7.93 12.33
N ALA A 144 -1.05 -6.86 12.53
CA ALA A 144 -1.62 -5.54 12.80
C ALA A 144 -2.46 -5.02 11.62
N ILE A 145 -2.01 -5.21 10.37
CA ILE A 145 -2.75 -4.83 9.17
C ILE A 145 -4.01 -5.69 9.04
N ILE A 146 -3.91 -7.02 9.17
CA ILE A 146 -5.07 -7.92 9.14
C ILE A 146 -6.10 -7.52 10.20
N TYR A 147 -5.65 -7.29 11.43
CA TYR A 147 -6.52 -6.84 12.53
C TYR A 147 -7.20 -5.52 12.19
N ALA A 148 -6.48 -4.54 11.64
CA ALA A 148 -7.04 -3.26 11.26
C ALA A 148 -8.09 -3.39 10.13
N ILE A 149 -7.88 -4.26 9.13
CA ILE A 149 -8.85 -4.55 8.07
C ILE A 149 -10.11 -5.17 8.69
N ILE A 150 -9.98 -6.20 9.52
CA ILE A 150 -11.11 -6.88 10.17
C ILE A 150 -11.90 -5.89 11.03
N MET A 151 -11.23 -5.10 11.85
CA MET A 151 -11.88 -4.13 12.72
C MET A 151 -12.57 -3.02 11.94
N ALA A 152 -11.98 -2.55 10.86
CA ALA A 152 -12.60 -1.57 9.98
C ALA A 152 -13.83 -2.14 9.25
N ALA A 153 -13.78 -3.41 8.85
CA ALA A 153 -14.91 -4.11 8.25
C ALA A 153 -16.08 -4.26 9.25
N ILE A 154 -15.82 -4.77 10.45
CA ILE A 154 -16.84 -4.99 11.50
C ILE A 154 -17.46 -3.66 11.94
N LYS A 155 -16.67 -2.61 12.09
CA LYS A 155 -17.14 -1.28 12.55
C LYS A 155 -17.72 -0.41 11.42
N HIS A 156 -17.86 -0.94 10.22
CA HIS A 156 -18.30 -0.19 9.02
C HIS A 156 -17.51 1.10 8.80
N ASN A 157 -16.20 1.09 9.12
CA ASN A 157 -15.34 2.26 8.94
C ASN A 157 -14.70 2.27 7.56
N THR A 158 -15.47 2.73 6.56
CA THR A 158 -15.04 2.80 5.16
C THR A 158 -13.86 3.74 4.96
N SER A 159 -13.75 4.82 5.76
CA SER A 159 -12.62 5.75 5.68
C SER A 159 -11.29 5.08 6.06
N MET A 160 -11.32 4.19 7.06
CA MET A 160 -10.13 3.43 7.44
C MET A 160 -9.76 2.39 6.37
N LEU A 161 -10.75 1.72 5.77
CA LEU A 161 -10.50 0.80 4.65
C LEU A 161 -9.88 1.52 3.46
N LEU A 162 -10.37 2.71 3.12
CA LEU A 162 -9.80 3.55 2.08
C LEU A 162 -8.32 3.90 2.36
N LEU A 163 -8.04 4.33 3.58
CA LEU A 163 -6.69 4.67 3.99
C LEU A 163 -5.74 3.46 3.90
N LEU A 164 -6.19 2.30 4.40
CA LEU A 164 -5.44 1.04 4.32
C LEU A 164 -5.22 0.61 2.87
N PHE A 165 -6.25 0.72 2.03
CA PHE A 165 -6.16 0.38 0.61
C PHE A 165 -5.05 1.17 -0.09
N PHE A 166 -5.07 2.50 0.02
CA PHE A 166 -4.05 3.34 -0.61
C PHE A 166 -2.66 3.11 -0.04
N PHE A 167 -2.55 2.90 1.27
CA PHE A 167 -1.30 2.52 1.89
C PHE A 167 -0.72 1.24 1.29
N LEU A 168 -1.53 0.19 1.15
CA LEU A 168 -1.09 -1.10 0.65
C LEU A 168 -0.74 -1.05 -0.84
N ILE A 169 -1.56 -0.36 -1.66
CA ILE A 169 -1.25 -0.17 -3.09
C ILE A 169 0.05 0.62 -3.27
N TYR A 170 0.24 1.69 -2.50
CA TYR A 170 1.49 2.44 -2.54
C TYR A 170 2.68 1.57 -2.09
N GLY A 171 2.48 0.76 -1.07
CA GLY A 171 3.48 -0.17 -0.53
C GLY A 171 3.89 -1.29 -1.48
N CYS A 172 3.12 -1.57 -2.53
CA CYS A 172 3.54 -2.50 -3.60
C CYS A 172 4.77 -1.99 -4.35
N SER A 173 4.99 -0.68 -4.40
CA SER A 173 6.03 -0.07 -5.21
C SER A 173 6.95 0.90 -4.47
N GLU A 174 6.58 1.39 -3.28
CA GLU A 174 7.31 2.43 -2.58
C GLU A 174 7.42 2.15 -1.08
N THR A 175 8.50 2.61 -0.46
CA THR A 175 8.75 2.48 0.98
C THR A 175 8.76 3.81 1.72
N ALA A 176 8.70 4.94 1.03
CA ALA A 176 8.82 6.27 1.63
C ALA A 176 7.87 6.51 2.81
N HIS A 177 6.68 5.88 2.78
CA HIS A 177 5.66 5.98 3.84
C HIS A 177 5.99 5.20 5.12
N ILE A 178 7.02 4.35 5.12
CA ILE A 178 7.46 3.59 6.31
C ILE A 178 8.38 4.45 7.18
N TYR A 179 9.08 5.41 6.59
CA TYR A 179 9.94 6.29 7.36
C TYR A 179 9.09 7.10 8.36
N PRO A 180 9.38 7.04 9.67
CA PRO A 180 8.57 7.69 10.71
C PRO A 180 8.36 9.19 10.47
N VAL A 181 9.34 9.86 9.88
CA VAL A 181 9.31 11.30 9.59
C VAL A 181 8.26 11.64 8.51
N TYR A 182 7.95 10.69 7.60
CA TYR A 182 7.03 10.89 6.50
C TYR A 182 5.72 10.10 6.66
N SER A 183 5.63 9.23 7.67
CA SER A 183 4.53 8.28 7.82
C SER A 183 3.48 8.75 8.81
N TYR A 184 2.61 9.65 8.39
CA TYR A 184 1.33 9.87 9.10
C TYR A 184 0.49 8.60 9.23
N PHE A 185 0.71 7.61 8.35
CA PHE A 185 -0.01 6.35 8.36
C PHE A 185 0.29 5.51 9.59
N SER A 186 1.55 5.37 9.97
CA SER A 186 1.93 4.61 11.18
C SER A 186 1.30 5.19 12.44
N LEU A 187 1.19 6.54 12.50
CA LEU A 187 0.50 7.24 13.58
C LEU A 187 -1.01 6.98 13.55
N LEU A 188 -1.64 7.03 12.36
CA LEU A 188 -3.06 6.76 12.19
C LEU A 188 -3.41 5.31 12.49
N LEU A 189 -2.58 4.36 12.05
CA LEU A 189 -2.75 2.94 12.34
C LEU A 189 -2.61 2.68 13.85
N GLY A 190 -1.58 3.22 14.49
CA GLY A 190 -1.38 3.14 15.93
C GLY A 190 -2.55 3.74 16.70
N TYR A 191 -2.99 4.94 16.32
CA TYR A 191 -4.16 5.59 16.91
C TYR A 191 -5.44 4.74 16.77
N TYR A 192 -5.67 4.16 15.60
CA TYR A 192 -6.84 3.32 15.33
C TYR A 192 -6.83 2.02 16.15
N ILE A 193 -5.68 1.37 16.26
CA ILE A 193 -5.51 0.15 17.07
C ILE A 193 -5.73 0.46 18.56
N MET A 194 -5.18 1.57 19.05
CA MET A 194 -5.28 1.95 20.46
C MET A 194 -6.65 2.51 20.85
N ASN A 195 -7.22 3.34 20.00
CA ASN A 195 -8.50 4.01 20.27
C ASN A 195 -9.68 3.26 19.70
N ARG A 196 -10.09 2.18 20.15
CA ARG A 196 -11.24 1.34 19.67
C ARG A 196 -12.51 2.10 19.18
N LYS A 197 -12.44 3.44 19.05
CA LYS A 197 -13.48 4.31 18.50
C LYS A 197 -13.27 4.49 16.99
N PRO A 198 -14.36 4.52 16.18
CA PRO A 198 -14.22 4.80 14.75
C PRO A 198 -13.59 6.17 14.55
N LEU A 199 -12.64 6.26 13.63
CA LEU A 199 -12.05 7.53 13.22
C LEU A 199 -13.13 8.33 12.49
N SER A 200 -13.76 9.26 13.16
CA SER A 200 -14.63 10.23 12.52
C SER A 200 -13.73 11.33 11.95
N LEU A 201 -13.31 11.18 10.71
CA LEU A 201 -12.74 12.30 9.97
C LEU A 201 -13.86 13.35 9.77
N HIS A 202 -13.95 14.29 10.70
CA HIS A 202 -14.71 15.50 10.48
C HIS A 202 -13.91 16.37 9.49
N ILE A 203 -14.02 16.06 8.21
CA ILE A 203 -13.67 17.00 7.16
C ILE A 203 -14.79 18.03 7.16
N LYS A 204 -14.52 19.18 7.76
CA LYS A 204 -15.36 20.38 7.65
C LYS A 204 -15.23 20.99 6.27
#